data_e778d568d103103cc78a85e0a1e62cc5
#
_entry.id   e778d568d103103cc78a85e0a1e62cc5
#
_cell.length_a   1.000
_cell.length_b   1.000
_cell.length_c   1.000
_cell.angle_alpha   90.00
_cell.angle_beta   90.00
_cell.angle_gamma   90.00
#
_symmetry.space_group_name_H-M   'P 1'
#
loop_
_entity.id
_entity.type
_entity.pdbx_description
1 polymer ?
#
loop_
_entity_poly.entity_id
_entity_poly.type
_entity_poly.pdbx_seq_one_letter_code
_entity_poly.pdbx_strand_id
1 'polypeptide(L)'
;DKGLKMTRPAFGGHLMATIICPRFRPQMSTVRPGVMKCAEFDQAKADACVVESCAVSLTEEDIKTKVVEVVKETKAVVDLLGADVIVAVGHGISKDVSKGLELAQQLADALGGGVLGASRAVVDEGWLSADHQVGQTGKTVRPHIYVALGISGAIQHKAGMQDSEYIIAVNNNSSAPIFEVADYGICGDLYDVVPMMIEAAKSAEK
;
A
#
# COMPACT_ATOMS: atom_id res chain seq x y z
N ASP A 1 -25.00 -15.87 -18.49
CA ASP A 1 -25.34 -15.22 -17.23
C ASP A 1 -24.84 -13.78 -17.25
N LYS A 2 -25.74 -12.80 -17.29
CA LYS A 2 -25.41 -11.36 -17.44
C LYS A 2 -25.26 -10.65 -16.08
N GLY A 3 -25.07 -11.40 -15.00
CA GLY A 3 -24.93 -10.85 -13.65
C GLY A 3 -23.50 -10.44 -13.30
N LEU A 4 -23.36 -9.45 -12.41
CA LEU A 4 -22.08 -9.07 -11.83
C LEU A 4 -21.50 -10.22 -11.00
N LYS A 5 -20.25 -10.59 -11.28
CA LYS A 5 -19.47 -11.60 -10.55
C LYS A 5 -18.36 -10.89 -9.80
N MET A 6 -18.51 -10.76 -8.48
CA MET A 6 -17.57 -10.07 -7.61
C MET A 6 -16.57 -11.08 -7.04
N THR A 7 -15.41 -11.19 -7.65
CA THR A 7 -14.38 -12.15 -7.23
C THR A 7 -13.35 -11.48 -6.34
N ARG A 8 -13.07 -12.07 -5.18
CA ARG A 8 -12.05 -11.60 -4.24
C ARG A 8 -11.21 -12.76 -3.71
N PRO A 9 -9.95 -12.52 -3.34
CA PRO A 9 -9.18 -13.49 -2.59
C PRO A 9 -9.77 -13.72 -1.20
N ALA A 10 -9.70 -14.94 -0.72
CA ALA A 10 -10.11 -15.37 0.61
C ALA A 10 -9.03 -16.28 1.21
N PHE A 11 -9.03 -16.47 2.53
CA PHE A 11 -8.06 -17.30 3.24
C PHE A 11 -6.59 -17.00 2.88
N GLY A 12 -6.20 -15.73 2.95
CA GLY A 12 -4.83 -15.29 2.64
C GLY A 12 -4.44 -15.41 1.16
N GLY A 13 -5.40 -15.49 0.26
CA GLY A 13 -5.15 -15.61 -1.19
C GLY A 13 -5.16 -17.05 -1.72
N HIS A 14 -5.27 -18.06 -0.85
CA HIS A 14 -5.31 -19.46 -1.29
C HIS A 14 -6.61 -19.86 -2.01
N LEU A 15 -7.67 -19.11 -1.82
CA LEU A 15 -8.97 -19.35 -2.47
C LEU A 15 -9.49 -18.06 -3.09
N MET A 16 -10.15 -18.18 -4.25
CA MET A 16 -10.87 -17.09 -4.89
C MET A 16 -12.36 -17.29 -4.69
N ALA A 17 -12.99 -16.39 -3.90
CA ALA A 17 -14.43 -16.42 -3.66
C ALA A 17 -15.16 -15.54 -4.65
N THR A 18 -16.10 -16.12 -5.42
CA THR A 18 -16.96 -15.37 -6.33
C THR A 18 -18.34 -15.18 -5.70
N ILE A 19 -18.71 -13.94 -5.48
CA ILE A 19 -19.98 -13.54 -4.89
C ILE A 19 -20.92 -13.14 -6.04
N ILE A 20 -22.15 -13.64 -6.00
CA ILE A 20 -23.20 -13.31 -6.96
C ILE A 20 -24.42 -12.77 -6.21
N CYS A 21 -25.16 -11.86 -6.86
CA CYS A 21 -26.41 -11.31 -6.34
C CYS A 21 -27.56 -11.57 -7.33
N PRO A 22 -28.17 -12.78 -7.31
CA PRO A 22 -29.16 -13.14 -8.33
C PRO A 22 -30.52 -12.48 -8.14
N ARG A 23 -30.90 -12.11 -6.91
CA ARG A 23 -32.26 -11.67 -6.56
C ARG A 23 -32.43 -10.17 -6.52
N PHE A 24 -31.40 -9.42 -6.08
CA PHE A 24 -31.53 -7.99 -5.82
C PHE A 24 -30.98 -7.14 -6.96
N ARG A 25 -31.60 -5.97 -7.15
CA ARG A 25 -31.19 -4.96 -8.12
C ARG A 25 -31.26 -3.57 -7.46
N PRO A 26 -30.36 -2.63 -7.77
CA PRO A 26 -29.19 -2.82 -8.63
C PRO A 26 -28.13 -3.76 -8.01
N GLN A 27 -27.34 -4.42 -8.86
CA GLN A 27 -26.13 -5.12 -8.40
C GLN A 27 -25.01 -4.10 -8.21
N MET A 28 -24.40 -4.09 -7.03
CA MET A 28 -23.40 -3.10 -6.67
C MET A 28 -22.13 -3.78 -6.13
N SER A 29 -20.98 -3.21 -6.43
CA SER A 29 -19.69 -3.65 -5.94
C SER A 29 -18.74 -2.48 -5.79
N THR A 30 -17.82 -2.59 -4.85
CA THR A 30 -16.67 -1.69 -4.73
C THR A 30 -15.41 -2.43 -5.09
N VAL A 31 -14.46 -1.75 -5.71
CA VAL A 31 -13.14 -2.28 -6.04
C VAL A 31 -12.11 -1.53 -5.21
N ARG A 32 -11.22 -2.26 -4.54
CA ARG A 32 -10.13 -1.62 -3.79
C ARG A 32 -9.16 -0.94 -4.77
N PRO A 33 -8.58 0.20 -4.39
CA PRO A 33 -7.48 0.80 -5.15
C PRO A 33 -6.35 -0.21 -5.39
N GLY A 34 -5.72 -0.15 -6.55
CA GLY A 34 -4.60 -1.00 -6.92
C GLY A 34 -4.95 -2.45 -7.34
N VAL A 35 -6.20 -2.90 -7.21
CA VAL A 35 -6.62 -4.26 -7.62
C VAL A 35 -6.63 -4.43 -9.14
N MET A 36 -7.01 -3.37 -9.86
CA MET A 36 -6.98 -3.36 -11.32
C MET A 36 -5.90 -2.39 -11.80
N LYS A 37 -5.16 -2.81 -12.83
CA LYS A 37 -4.21 -1.91 -13.50
C LYS A 37 -4.98 -0.78 -14.18
N CYS A 38 -4.47 0.44 -14.09
CA CYS A 38 -5.04 1.57 -14.82
C CYS A 38 -5.01 1.29 -16.33
N ALA A 39 -6.10 1.56 -17.01
CA ALA A 39 -6.15 1.44 -18.46
C ALA A 39 -5.31 2.54 -19.11
N GLU A 40 -4.78 2.27 -20.30
CA GLU A 40 -4.15 3.31 -21.10
C GLU A 40 -5.15 4.41 -21.45
N PHE A 41 -4.70 5.65 -21.45
CA PHE A 41 -5.54 6.78 -21.78
C PHE A 41 -5.95 6.73 -23.25
N ASP A 42 -7.25 6.84 -23.52
CA ASP A 42 -7.83 6.83 -24.85
C ASP A 42 -8.59 8.16 -25.09
N GLN A 43 -7.99 9.04 -25.89
CA GLN A 43 -8.54 10.36 -26.17
C GLN A 43 -9.94 10.28 -26.82
N ALA A 44 -10.15 9.33 -27.74
CA ALA A 44 -11.44 9.20 -28.42
C ALA A 44 -12.56 8.82 -27.45
N LYS A 45 -12.29 7.97 -26.45
CA LYS A 45 -13.24 7.62 -25.40
C LYS A 45 -13.47 8.78 -24.44
N ALA A 46 -12.44 9.57 -24.15
CA ALA A 46 -12.55 10.75 -23.30
C ALA A 46 -13.45 11.80 -23.96
N ASP A 47 -13.25 12.06 -25.25
CA ASP A 47 -14.06 13.02 -26.03
C ASP A 47 -15.51 12.57 -26.21
N ALA A 48 -15.74 11.27 -26.27
CA ALA A 48 -17.08 10.67 -26.37
C ALA A 48 -17.81 10.57 -25.00
N CYS A 49 -17.13 10.90 -23.90
CA CYS A 49 -17.70 10.81 -22.56
C CYS A 49 -18.72 11.92 -22.34
N VAL A 50 -19.97 11.55 -22.07
CA VAL A 50 -21.05 12.49 -21.72
C VAL A 50 -21.13 12.59 -20.19
N VAL A 51 -20.94 13.79 -19.66
CA VAL A 51 -21.14 14.08 -18.25
C VAL A 51 -22.51 14.68 -18.03
N GLU A 52 -23.38 13.95 -17.36
CA GLU A 52 -24.74 14.42 -17.03
C GLU A 52 -24.77 14.94 -15.59
N SER A 53 -25.32 16.14 -15.40
CA SER A 53 -25.55 16.69 -14.06
C SER A 53 -26.89 16.20 -13.53
N CYS A 54 -26.85 15.48 -12.41
CA CYS A 54 -28.05 15.09 -11.68
C CYS A 54 -28.41 16.19 -10.68
N ALA A 55 -29.57 16.85 -10.90
CA ALA A 55 -30.06 17.84 -9.94
C ALA A 55 -30.63 17.13 -8.72
N VAL A 56 -30.02 17.35 -7.57
CA VAL A 56 -30.52 16.85 -6.28
C VAL A 56 -31.03 18.04 -5.49
N SER A 57 -32.33 18.05 -5.17
CA SER A 57 -32.95 19.06 -4.32
C SER A 57 -33.18 18.47 -2.94
N LEU A 58 -32.32 18.81 -1.99
CA LEU A 58 -32.49 18.49 -0.57
C LEU A 58 -32.86 19.76 0.20
N THR A 59 -33.85 19.66 1.07
CA THR A 59 -34.19 20.71 2.03
C THR A 59 -33.46 20.50 3.36
N GLU A 60 -33.39 21.51 4.22
CA GLU A 60 -32.80 21.36 5.55
C GLU A 60 -33.47 20.29 6.39
N GLU A 61 -34.76 19.99 6.14
CA GLU A 61 -35.53 18.95 6.83
C GLU A 61 -35.10 17.55 6.42
N ASP A 62 -34.55 17.38 5.21
CA ASP A 62 -34.04 16.08 4.73
C ASP A 62 -32.68 15.76 5.33
N ILE A 63 -31.93 16.77 5.81
CA ILE A 63 -30.58 16.63 6.34
C ILE A 63 -30.65 16.51 7.86
N LYS A 64 -30.60 15.30 8.38
CA LYS A 64 -30.70 14.99 9.81
C LYS A 64 -29.40 15.17 10.60
N THR A 65 -28.31 15.54 9.95
CA THR A 65 -27.00 15.71 10.57
C THR A 65 -26.45 17.10 10.26
N LYS A 66 -25.77 17.71 11.23
CA LYS A 66 -25.12 19.00 11.07
C LYS A 66 -23.63 18.84 11.37
N VAL A 67 -22.77 19.34 10.47
CA VAL A 67 -21.33 19.43 10.73
C VAL A 67 -21.14 20.50 11.81
N VAL A 68 -20.66 20.10 12.98
CA VAL A 68 -20.42 20.99 14.13
C VAL A 68 -19.07 21.66 13.99
N GLU A 69 -18.05 20.88 13.62
CA GLU A 69 -16.68 21.36 13.48
C GLU A 69 -15.93 20.51 12.47
N VAL A 70 -15.04 21.12 11.69
CA VAL A 70 -14.10 20.43 10.81
C VAL A 70 -12.69 20.65 11.36
N VAL A 71 -12.15 19.65 12.03
CA VAL A 71 -10.76 19.66 12.50
C VAL A 71 -9.86 19.18 11.38
N LYS A 72 -9.05 20.08 10.82
CA LYS A 72 -8.03 19.73 9.84
C LYS A 72 -6.73 19.41 10.57
N GLU A 73 -6.32 18.15 10.55
CA GLU A 73 -4.96 17.82 10.97
C GLU A 73 -3.98 18.33 9.92
N THR A 74 -2.97 19.09 10.37
CA THR A 74 -1.87 19.61 9.54
C THR A 74 -0.73 18.61 9.36
N LYS A 75 -0.98 17.32 9.57
CA LYS A 75 0.01 16.27 9.28
C LYS A 75 0.18 16.13 7.77
N ALA A 76 1.43 16.03 7.33
CA ALA A 76 1.71 15.64 5.96
C ALA A 76 0.99 14.31 5.66
N VAL A 77 0.12 14.32 4.66
CA VAL A 77 -0.63 13.12 4.28
C VAL A 77 0.35 12.12 3.68
N VAL A 78 0.48 10.94 4.31
CA VAL A 78 1.29 9.85 3.79
C VAL A 78 0.51 9.18 2.66
N ASP A 79 0.88 9.50 1.43
CA ASP A 79 0.26 8.89 0.24
C ASP A 79 0.99 7.61 -0.18
N LEU A 80 0.68 6.50 0.51
CA LEU A 80 1.18 5.18 0.13
C LEU A 80 0.54 4.64 -1.15
N LEU A 81 -0.64 5.13 -1.53
CA LEU A 81 -1.38 4.57 -2.67
C LEU A 81 -0.88 5.14 -4.00
N GLY A 82 -0.42 6.39 -4.00
CA GLY A 82 0.14 7.05 -5.16
C GLY A 82 1.67 7.00 -5.25
N ALA A 83 2.34 6.36 -4.27
CA ALA A 83 3.80 6.32 -4.24
C ALA A 83 4.37 5.31 -5.24
N ASP A 84 5.34 5.74 -6.05
CA ASP A 84 6.09 4.85 -6.95
C ASP A 84 7.12 4.01 -6.21
N VAL A 85 7.67 4.52 -5.11
CA VAL A 85 8.66 3.84 -4.27
C VAL A 85 8.18 3.83 -2.83
N ILE A 86 8.14 2.65 -2.21
CA ILE A 86 7.82 2.48 -0.79
C ILE A 86 8.97 1.75 -0.10
N VAL A 87 9.51 2.36 0.95
CA VAL A 87 10.46 1.71 1.86
C VAL A 87 9.74 1.39 3.16
N ALA A 88 9.42 0.13 3.38
CA ALA A 88 8.63 -0.32 4.51
C ALA A 88 9.52 -0.96 5.59
N VAL A 89 9.27 -0.59 6.84
CA VAL A 89 9.98 -1.12 8.01
C VAL A 89 9.14 -2.14 8.77
N GLY A 90 9.81 -3.18 9.25
CA GLY A 90 9.23 -4.20 10.12
C GLY A 90 9.79 -4.13 11.54
N HIS A 91 9.39 -5.10 12.36
CA HIS A 91 9.87 -5.22 13.75
C HIS A 91 11.39 -5.42 13.84
N GLY A 92 12.08 -5.78 12.75
CA GLY A 92 13.53 -5.90 12.70
C GLY A 92 14.30 -4.62 13.05
N ILE A 93 13.65 -3.44 13.06
CA ILE A 93 14.24 -2.19 13.52
C ILE A 93 14.24 -2.02 15.06
N SER A 94 13.70 -2.98 15.82
CA SER A 94 13.54 -2.89 17.29
C SER A 94 14.84 -2.70 18.06
N LYS A 95 15.99 -3.06 17.49
CA LYS A 95 17.32 -2.87 18.09
C LYS A 95 17.66 -1.38 18.30
N ASP A 96 17.30 -0.54 17.31
CA ASP A 96 17.45 0.91 17.36
C ASP A 96 16.40 1.52 16.39
N VAL A 97 15.23 1.81 16.94
CA VAL A 97 14.07 2.28 16.15
C VAL A 97 14.38 3.60 15.43
N SER A 98 15.01 4.54 16.14
CA SER A 98 15.31 5.86 15.59
C SER A 98 16.25 5.76 14.39
N LYS A 99 17.33 5.00 14.53
CA LYS A 99 18.29 4.76 13.46
C LYS A 99 17.68 3.95 12.32
N GLY A 100 16.81 2.97 12.62
CA GLY A 100 16.12 2.17 11.62
C GLY A 100 15.18 3.00 10.75
N LEU A 101 14.43 3.91 11.36
CA LEU A 101 13.55 4.85 10.65
C LEU A 101 14.35 5.88 9.83
N GLU A 102 15.45 6.39 10.40
CA GLU A 102 16.34 7.32 9.69
C GLU A 102 16.94 6.68 8.44
N LEU A 103 17.48 5.48 8.55
CA LEU A 103 18.05 4.74 7.42
C LEU A 103 16.99 4.43 6.36
N ALA A 104 15.78 4.07 6.77
CA ALA A 104 14.68 3.83 5.84
C ALA A 104 14.29 5.09 5.08
N GLN A 105 14.24 6.25 5.75
CA GLN A 105 13.98 7.53 5.11
C GLN A 105 15.11 7.92 4.14
N GLN A 106 16.36 7.80 4.56
CA GLN A 106 17.51 8.09 3.70
C GLN A 106 17.53 7.21 2.43
N LEU A 107 17.13 5.94 2.57
CA LEU A 107 17.01 5.04 1.42
C LEU A 107 15.84 5.47 0.51
N ALA A 108 14.69 5.85 1.08
CA ALA A 108 13.55 6.34 0.31
C ALA A 108 13.92 7.60 -0.48
N ASP A 109 14.64 8.52 0.14
CA ASP A 109 15.12 9.74 -0.50
C ASP A 109 16.12 9.43 -1.63
N ALA A 110 17.05 8.48 -1.40
CA ALA A 110 18.04 8.06 -2.38
C ALA A 110 17.44 7.28 -3.58
N LEU A 111 16.23 6.76 -3.44
CA LEU A 111 15.47 6.10 -4.50
C LEU A 111 14.50 7.04 -5.23
N GLY A 112 14.72 8.34 -5.18
CA GLY A 112 13.93 9.33 -5.90
C GLY A 112 12.74 9.91 -5.14
N GLY A 113 12.75 9.87 -3.80
CA GLY A 113 11.70 10.48 -2.96
C GLY A 113 10.57 9.50 -2.61
N GLY A 114 10.91 8.30 -2.23
CA GLY A 114 9.96 7.27 -1.80
C GLY A 114 9.26 7.60 -0.47
N VAL A 115 8.18 6.87 -0.18
CA VAL A 115 7.37 7.03 1.03
C VAL A 115 7.67 5.91 2.03
N LEU A 116 7.70 6.25 3.33
CA LEU A 116 7.84 5.25 4.38
C LEU A 116 6.54 4.44 4.56
N GLY A 117 6.68 3.11 4.49
CA GLY A 117 5.67 2.16 4.89
C GLY A 117 6.01 1.46 6.20
N ALA A 118 5.04 0.79 6.79
CA ALA A 118 5.23 0.05 8.03
C ALA A 118 4.46 -1.27 8.03
N SER A 119 5.01 -2.28 8.70
CA SER A 119 4.24 -3.45 9.06
C SER A 119 3.29 -3.13 10.24
N ARG A 120 2.26 -3.94 10.42
CA ARG A 120 1.34 -3.80 11.56
C ARG A 120 2.07 -3.77 12.90
N ALA A 121 3.09 -4.59 13.10
CA ALA A 121 3.85 -4.64 14.34
C ALA A 121 4.48 -3.28 14.69
N VAL A 122 5.00 -2.55 13.72
CA VAL A 122 5.58 -1.21 13.91
C VAL A 122 4.53 -0.19 14.34
N VAL A 123 3.31 -0.31 13.81
CA VAL A 123 2.18 0.56 14.15
C VAL A 123 1.63 0.21 15.53
N ASP A 124 1.49 -1.07 15.85
CA ASP A 124 1.01 -1.54 17.16
C ASP A 124 1.99 -1.11 18.29
N GLU A 125 3.31 -1.03 18.03
CA GLU A 125 4.33 -0.49 18.95
C GLU A 125 4.35 1.05 18.97
N GLY A 126 3.56 1.73 18.14
CA GLY A 126 3.50 3.18 18.10
C GLY A 126 4.71 3.88 17.48
N TRP A 127 5.58 3.15 16.77
CA TRP A 127 6.79 3.74 16.14
C TRP A 127 6.44 4.57 14.90
N LEU A 128 5.40 4.17 14.17
CA LEU A 128 4.79 4.94 13.09
C LEU A 128 3.26 4.94 13.22
N SER A 129 2.60 5.95 12.65
CA SER A 129 1.15 6.05 12.66
C SER A 129 0.49 5.01 11.72
N ALA A 130 -0.80 4.74 11.93
CA ALA A 130 -1.59 3.82 11.12
C ALA A 130 -1.63 4.19 9.62
N ASP A 131 -1.37 5.45 9.28
CA ASP A 131 -1.33 5.92 7.90
C ASP A 131 -0.20 5.30 7.08
N HIS A 132 0.86 4.83 7.74
CA HIS A 132 1.98 4.11 7.14
C HIS A 132 1.72 2.61 7.00
N GLN A 133 0.63 2.07 7.57
CA GLN A 133 0.43 0.64 7.61
C GLN A 133 0.16 0.04 6.24
N VAL A 134 1.00 -0.91 5.84
CA VAL A 134 0.82 -1.76 4.66
C VAL A 134 0.37 -3.16 5.09
N GLY A 135 -0.65 -3.69 4.43
CA GLY A 135 -1.15 -5.04 4.68
C GLY A 135 -2.67 -5.14 4.53
N GLN A 136 -3.21 -6.30 4.84
CA GLN A 136 -4.64 -6.61 4.71
C GLN A 136 -5.54 -5.68 5.55
N THR A 137 -5.07 -5.25 6.73
CA THR A 137 -5.80 -4.34 7.64
C THR A 137 -5.32 -2.89 7.53
N GLY A 138 -4.30 -2.63 6.71
CA GLY A 138 -3.79 -1.32 6.35
C GLY A 138 -4.11 -0.99 4.89
N LYS A 139 -3.18 -0.29 4.24
CA LYS A 139 -3.28 0.04 2.81
C LYS A 139 -2.73 -1.13 1.98
N THR A 140 -3.43 -1.46 0.88
CA THR A 140 -2.91 -2.34 -0.16
C THR A 140 -2.25 -1.45 -1.20
N VAL A 141 -0.97 -1.69 -1.46
CA VAL A 141 -0.11 -0.85 -2.31
C VAL A 141 0.43 -1.66 -3.49
N ARG A 142 0.76 -0.95 -4.57
CA ARG A 142 1.37 -1.52 -5.76
C ARG A 142 2.36 -0.51 -6.35
N PRO A 143 3.44 -0.18 -5.61
CA PRO A 143 4.48 0.70 -6.11
C PRO A 143 5.29 0.02 -7.22
N HIS A 144 6.06 0.82 -7.95
CA HIS A 144 7.09 0.31 -8.85
C HIS A 144 8.19 -0.44 -8.06
N ILE A 145 8.63 0.12 -6.93
CA ILE A 145 9.61 -0.51 -6.04
C ILE A 145 9.08 -0.58 -4.60
N TYR A 146 9.07 -1.78 -4.03
CA TYR A 146 8.79 -2.01 -2.62
C TYR A 146 10.02 -2.57 -1.91
N VAL A 147 10.56 -1.84 -0.95
CA VAL A 147 11.69 -2.31 -0.12
C VAL A 147 11.19 -2.70 1.25
N ALA A 148 11.37 -3.97 1.63
CA ALA A 148 10.97 -4.52 2.92
C ALA A 148 12.17 -4.67 3.85
N LEU A 149 12.30 -3.79 4.87
CA LEU A 149 13.41 -3.77 5.82
C LEU A 149 13.01 -4.41 7.15
N GLY A 150 13.58 -5.56 7.47
CA GLY A 150 13.32 -6.28 8.73
C GLY A 150 11.85 -6.71 8.90
N ILE A 151 11.15 -6.97 7.81
CA ILE A 151 9.77 -7.49 7.77
C ILE A 151 9.82 -9.00 7.67
N SER A 152 9.08 -9.72 8.53
CA SER A 152 9.03 -11.18 8.53
C SER A 152 8.28 -11.76 7.32
N GLY A 153 7.28 -11.06 6.79
CA GLY A 153 6.46 -11.54 5.68
C GLY A 153 5.24 -12.36 6.10
N ALA A 154 4.57 -11.94 7.17
CA ALA A 154 3.26 -12.50 7.51
C ALA A 154 2.30 -12.40 6.32
N ILE A 155 1.41 -13.39 6.16
CA ILE A 155 0.46 -13.49 5.02
C ILE A 155 -0.34 -12.18 4.85
N GLN A 156 -0.75 -11.57 5.97
CA GLN A 156 -1.51 -10.32 5.97
C GLN A 156 -0.69 -9.14 5.44
N HIS A 157 0.62 -9.11 5.68
CA HIS A 157 1.50 -8.09 5.13
C HIS A 157 1.73 -8.32 3.64
N LYS A 158 2.09 -9.56 3.27
CA LYS A 158 2.29 -9.95 1.85
C LYS A 158 1.07 -9.62 1.00
N ALA A 159 -0.14 -9.88 1.48
CA ALA A 159 -1.39 -9.56 0.78
C ALA A 159 -1.57 -8.05 0.47
N GLY A 160 -0.85 -7.18 1.17
CA GLY A 160 -0.91 -5.74 0.93
C GLY A 160 0.16 -5.20 -0.01
N MET A 161 1.17 -6.00 -0.42
CA MET A 161 2.30 -5.49 -1.19
C MET A 161 2.84 -6.43 -2.28
N GLN A 162 2.43 -7.70 -2.29
CA GLN A 162 2.97 -8.73 -3.20
C GLN A 162 2.76 -8.45 -4.68
N ASP A 163 1.84 -7.54 -5.02
CA ASP A 163 1.58 -7.13 -6.40
C ASP A 163 2.43 -5.93 -6.84
N SER A 164 3.42 -5.51 -6.04
CA SER A 164 4.41 -4.50 -6.43
C SER A 164 5.22 -4.99 -7.64
N GLU A 165 5.74 -4.07 -8.47
CA GLU A 165 6.45 -4.48 -9.68
C GLU A 165 7.82 -5.10 -9.36
N TYR A 166 8.56 -4.50 -8.40
CA TYR A 166 9.79 -5.06 -7.84
C TYR A 166 9.75 -5.05 -6.32
N ILE A 167 10.11 -6.17 -5.72
CA ILE A 167 10.17 -6.35 -4.28
C ILE A 167 11.60 -6.68 -3.85
N ILE A 168 12.18 -5.81 -3.04
CA ILE A 168 13.50 -6.00 -2.44
C ILE A 168 13.32 -6.27 -0.95
N ALA A 169 13.83 -7.38 -0.42
CA ALA A 169 13.70 -7.72 0.98
C ALA A 169 15.07 -7.81 1.66
N VAL A 170 15.19 -7.18 2.84
CA VAL A 170 16.36 -7.28 3.73
C VAL A 170 15.90 -7.88 5.05
N ASN A 171 16.45 -9.03 5.42
CA ASN A 171 16.14 -9.69 6.68
C ASN A 171 17.36 -10.51 7.15
N ASN A 172 17.60 -10.54 8.46
CA ASN A 172 18.68 -11.34 9.04
C ASN A 172 18.34 -12.84 9.16
N ASN A 173 17.07 -13.20 9.03
CA ASN A 173 16.62 -14.59 8.99
C ASN A 173 16.44 -15.05 7.54
N SER A 174 17.31 -15.91 7.05
CA SER A 174 17.26 -16.47 5.69
C SER A 174 15.99 -17.27 5.38
N SER A 175 15.26 -17.72 6.41
CA SER A 175 13.99 -18.45 6.28
C SER A 175 12.76 -17.54 6.44
N ALA A 176 12.93 -16.21 6.44
CA ALA A 176 11.81 -15.28 6.58
C ALA A 176 10.86 -15.40 5.39
N PRO A 177 9.54 -15.56 5.62
CA PRO A 177 8.55 -15.72 4.54
C PRO A 177 8.45 -14.54 3.56
N ILE A 178 9.05 -13.40 3.89
CA ILE A 178 9.11 -12.25 2.98
C ILE A 178 9.91 -12.57 1.70
N PHE A 179 10.91 -13.46 1.81
CA PHE A 179 11.72 -13.87 0.68
C PHE A 179 10.96 -14.69 -0.37
N GLU A 180 9.81 -15.28 0.00
CA GLU A 180 8.97 -16.02 -0.95
C GLU A 180 8.36 -15.13 -2.03
N VAL A 181 8.20 -13.83 -1.75
CA VAL A 181 7.60 -12.84 -2.65
C VAL A 181 8.61 -11.80 -3.14
N ALA A 182 9.85 -11.86 -2.67
CA ALA A 182 10.89 -10.90 -3.05
C ALA A 182 11.54 -11.30 -4.38
N ASP A 183 11.68 -10.35 -5.29
CA ASP A 183 12.49 -10.50 -6.51
C ASP A 183 13.98 -10.50 -6.16
N TYR A 184 14.36 -9.70 -5.15
CA TYR A 184 15.72 -9.60 -4.64
C TYR A 184 15.72 -9.73 -3.11
N GLY A 185 16.38 -10.75 -2.60
CA GLY A 185 16.52 -11.01 -1.16
C GLY A 185 17.96 -10.83 -0.69
N ILE A 186 18.15 -9.99 0.33
CA ILE A 186 19.44 -9.80 0.98
C ILE A 186 19.34 -10.31 2.42
N CYS A 187 20.09 -11.39 2.72
CA CYS A 187 20.17 -11.93 4.08
C CYS A 187 21.30 -11.23 4.84
N GLY A 188 20.95 -10.37 5.78
CA GLY A 188 21.91 -9.59 6.57
C GLY A 188 21.26 -8.66 7.59
N ASP A 189 22.09 -8.03 8.43
CA ASP A 189 21.62 -6.97 9.33
C ASP A 189 21.28 -5.71 8.52
N LEU A 190 20.08 -5.22 8.67
CA LEU A 190 19.61 -4.04 7.93
C LEU A 190 20.48 -2.79 8.24
N TYR A 191 21.07 -2.70 9.44
CA TYR A 191 21.94 -1.58 9.82
C TYR A 191 23.29 -1.57 9.09
N ASP A 192 23.70 -2.71 8.55
CA ASP A 192 24.90 -2.83 7.70
C ASP A 192 24.53 -2.75 6.21
N VAL A 193 23.43 -3.39 5.81
CA VAL A 193 23.01 -3.51 4.41
C VAL A 193 22.45 -2.19 3.87
N VAL A 194 21.57 -1.51 4.64
CA VAL A 194 20.88 -0.30 4.14
C VAL A 194 21.84 0.84 3.81
N PRO A 195 22.89 1.15 4.59
CA PRO A 195 23.89 2.14 4.19
C PRO A 195 24.54 1.84 2.85
N MET A 196 24.85 0.56 2.57
CA MET A 196 25.43 0.14 1.29
C MET A 196 24.43 0.32 0.14
N MET A 197 23.14 0.05 0.38
CA MET A 197 22.08 0.28 -0.61
C MET A 197 21.94 1.78 -0.92
N ILE A 198 22.02 2.65 0.08
CA ILE A 198 21.98 4.12 -0.10
C ILE A 198 23.16 4.60 -0.96
N GLU A 199 24.37 4.10 -0.70
CA GLU A 199 25.55 4.44 -1.50
C GLU A 199 25.40 3.97 -2.96
N ALA A 200 24.89 2.75 -3.16
CA ALA A 200 24.65 2.21 -4.49
C ALA A 200 23.60 3.01 -5.26
N ALA A 201 22.49 3.39 -4.62
CA ALA A 201 21.43 4.21 -5.24
C ALA A 201 21.99 5.58 -5.68
N LYS A 202 22.71 6.29 -4.79
CA LYS A 202 23.35 7.57 -5.11
C LYS A 202 24.41 7.49 -6.23
N SER A 203 25.01 6.32 -6.41
CA SER A 203 26.00 6.11 -7.46
C SER A 203 25.37 5.82 -8.81
N ALA A 204 24.14 5.30 -8.84
CA ALA A 204 23.41 4.99 -10.05
C ALA A 204 22.73 6.23 -10.70
N GLU A 205 22.53 7.32 -9.94
CA GLU A 205 21.99 8.60 -10.44
C GLU A 205 23.03 9.44 -11.20
N LYS A 206 24.28 9.02 -11.28
CA LYS A 206 25.36 9.68 -12.03
C LYS A 206 25.55 9.05 -13.40
#